data_3205e7602e91f465338b5669ca2586f4
#
_entry.id   3205e7602e91f465338b5669ca2586f4
#
_cell.length_a   1.000
_cell.length_b   1.000
_cell.length_c   1.000
_cell.angle_alpha   90.00
_cell.angle_beta   90.00
_cell.angle_gamma   90.00
#
_symmetry.space_group_name_H-M   'P 1'
#
loop_
_entity.id
_entity.type
_entity.pdbx_description
1 polymer ?
#
loop_
_entity_poly.entity_id
_entity_poly.type
_entity_poly.pdbx_seq_one_letter_code
_entity_poly.pdbx_strand_id
1 'polypeptide(L)'
;ADCTSLEIGNHEDKKEGKTYENLLYQIRPAFGGNIVATIVNPEHRPQMATVREGVMKKEILDADYKGEVIRHDVAKYVPETDYVVKVIDRHVEKAKHNLKGAPIVIAGGYGMGSRENFDMLFDLAKELHAEVGASRAAVDAGYADHDRQIGQTGVTVRPKLYIACGISGQIQHIAGMQESGIIISVNNDENAPINAIADYVINGTVEEVIPKMIKYYNCLLYTSPSPRDTERS
;
A
#
# COMPACT_ATOMS: atom_id res chain seq x y z
N ALA A 1 -14.66 10.08 -2.28
CA ALA A 1 -15.16 8.92 -1.56
C ALA A 1 -14.26 7.69 -1.70
N ASP A 2 -13.05 7.80 -1.19
CA ASP A 2 -12.05 6.70 -1.23
C ASP A 2 -11.64 6.32 -2.67
N CYS A 3 -11.36 7.32 -3.46
CA CYS A 3 -11.03 7.17 -4.87
C CYS A 3 -9.64 6.60 -5.08
N THR A 4 -9.48 5.85 -6.16
CA THR A 4 -8.19 5.33 -6.63
C THR A 4 -7.67 6.08 -7.84
N SER A 5 -8.55 6.80 -8.55
CA SER A 5 -8.20 7.69 -9.64
C SER A 5 -9.12 8.90 -9.70
N LEU A 6 -8.61 10.01 -10.24
CA LEU A 6 -9.36 11.24 -10.51
C LEU A 6 -9.07 11.70 -11.94
N GLU A 7 -10.12 12.05 -12.65
CA GLU A 7 -10.02 12.53 -14.04
C GLU A 7 -10.93 13.74 -14.24
N ILE A 8 -10.59 14.62 -15.18
CA ILE A 8 -11.45 15.72 -15.59
C ILE A 8 -12.02 15.41 -16.98
N GLY A 9 -13.33 15.49 -17.14
CA GLY A 9 -13.97 15.19 -18.40
C GLY A 9 -15.34 15.84 -18.56
N ASN A 10 -15.96 15.60 -19.71
CA ASN A 10 -17.30 16.09 -20.02
C ASN A 10 -18.31 14.93 -19.89
N HIS A 11 -19.42 15.18 -19.24
CA HIS A 11 -20.46 14.19 -18.99
C HIS A 11 -21.77 14.59 -19.67
N GLU A 12 -22.28 13.70 -20.50
CA GLU A 12 -23.60 13.85 -21.12
C GLU A 12 -24.65 13.09 -20.31
N ASP A 13 -25.59 13.82 -19.73
CA ASP A 13 -26.75 13.20 -19.12
C ASP A 13 -27.81 12.91 -20.19
N LYS A 14 -27.89 11.66 -20.58
CA LYS A 14 -28.81 11.18 -21.64
C LYS A 14 -30.29 11.32 -21.25
N LYS A 15 -30.59 11.42 -19.94
CA LYS A 15 -31.99 11.58 -19.47
C LYS A 15 -32.45 13.01 -19.59
N GLU A 16 -31.58 13.96 -19.30
CA GLU A 16 -31.86 15.37 -19.34
C GLU A 16 -31.43 16.06 -20.65
N GLY A 17 -30.64 15.37 -21.49
CA GLY A 17 -30.10 15.91 -22.72
C GLY A 17 -29.13 17.07 -22.49
N LYS A 18 -28.48 17.12 -21.32
CA LYS A 18 -27.55 18.17 -20.94
C LYS A 18 -26.11 17.64 -20.97
N THR A 19 -25.20 18.46 -21.47
CA THR A 19 -23.76 18.20 -21.39
C THR A 19 -23.15 19.11 -20.33
N TYR A 20 -22.45 18.48 -19.38
CA TYR A 20 -21.70 19.15 -18.33
C TYR A 20 -20.24 19.08 -18.64
N GLU A 21 -19.57 20.23 -18.65
CA GLU A 21 -18.14 20.31 -18.96
C GLU A 21 -17.29 20.40 -17.70
N ASN A 22 -16.05 19.91 -17.78
CA ASN A 22 -15.05 19.99 -16.72
C ASN A 22 -15.54 19.37 -15.38
N LEU A 23 -16.18 18.21 -15.45
CA LEU A 23 -16.55 17.46 -14.26
C LEU A 23 -15.39 16.60 -13.73
N LEU A 24 -15.28 16.56 -12.40
CA LEU A 24 -14.37 15.68 -11.69
C LEU A 24 -14.97 14.27 -11.65
N TYR A 25 -14.38 13.34 -12.40
CA TYR A 25 -14.69 11.93 -12.32
C TYR A 25 -13.93 11.33 -11.14
N GLN A 26 -14.67 10.78 -10.20
CA GLN A 26 -14.19 10.20 -8.98
C GLN A 26 -14.28 8.68 -9.11
N ILE A 27 -13.17 8.04 -9.45
CA ILE A 27 -13.12 6.62 -9.77
C ILE A 27 -12.72 5.85 -8.51
N ARG A 28 -13.55 4.91 -8.11
CA ARG A 28 -13.31 4.08 -6.93
C ARG A 28 -13.67 2.62 -7.17
N PRO A 29 -12.97 1.67 -6.52
CA PRO A 29 -13.42 0.29 -6.50
C PRO A 29 -14.72 0.17 -5.69
N ALA A 30 -15.65 -0.62 -6.20
CA ALA A 30 -16.90 -0.99 -5.54
C ALA A 30 -16.94 -2.51 -5.39
N PHE A 31 -17.68 -3.01 -4.41
CA PHE A 31 -17.96 -4.42 -4.12
C PHE A 31 -16.91 -5.43 -4.62
N GLY A 32 -15.96 -5.79 -3.75
CA GLY A 32 -15.01 -6.88 -4.00
C GLY A 32 -13.86 -6.57 -4.96
N GLY A 33 -13.69 -5.32 -5.38
CA GLY A 33 -12.55 -4.89 -6.22
C GLY A 33 -12.72 -5.13 -7.72
N ASN A 34 -13.71 -5.90 -8.15
CA ASN A 34 -13.94 -6.21 -9.57
C ASN A 34 -14.86 -5.22 -10.28
N ILE A 35 -15.52 -4.36 -9.55
CA ILE A 35 -16.41 -3.34 -10.09
C ILE A 35 -15.79 -1.98 -9.82
N VAL A 36 -15.69 -1.16 -10.84
CA VAL A 36 -15.26 0.24 -10.74
C VAL A 36 -16.47 1.14 -10.86
N ALA A 37 -16.68 2.00 -9.88
CA ALA A 37 -17.72 3.02 -9.91
C ALA A 37 -17.09 4.37 -10.23
N THR A 38 -17.66 5.06 -11.21
CA THR A 38 -17.33 6.46 -11.52
C THR A 38 -18.42 7.35 -10.95
N ILE A 39 -18.06 8.21 -10.01
CA ILE A 39 -18.96 9.16 -9.38
C ILE A 39 -18.78 10.52 -10.06
N VAL A 40 -19.87 11.12 -10.47
CA VAL A 40 -19.94 12.47 -11.05
C VAL A 40 -20.85 13.36 -10.24
N ASN A 41 -20.53 14.65 -10.17
CA ASN A 41 -21.31 15.63 -9.46
C ASN A 41 -21.61 16.83 -10.39
N PRO A 42 -22.70 16.76 -11.17
CA PRO A 42 -22.95 17.73 -12.23
C PRO A 42 -23.22 19.15 -11.72
N GLU A 43 -23.98 19.29 -10.64
CA GLU A 43 -24.55 20.57 -10.25
C GLU A 43 -23.87 21.23 -9.05
N HIS A 44 -23.39 20.43 -8.09
CA HIS A 44 -22.85 20.98 -6.85
C HIS A 44 -21.40 21.48 -7.01
N ARG A 45 -21.12 22.59 -6.36
CA ARG A 45 -19.79 23.20 -6.28
C ARG A 45 -19.46 23.55 -4.83
N PRO A 46 -18.21 23.44 -4.39
CA PRO A 46 -17.07 22.90 -5.15
C PRO A 46 -17.18 21.40 -5.42
N GLN A 47 -16.57 20.92 -6.50
CA GLN A 47 -16.40 19.48 -6.71
C GLN A 47 -15.32 18.97 -5.76
N MET A 48 -15.64 17.94 -4.99
CA MET A 48 -14.78 17.45 -3.91
C MET A 48 -14.62 15.94 -4.01
N ALA A 49 -13.41 15.47 -3.75
CA ALA A 49 -13.08 14.04 -3.69
C ALA A 49 -12.19 13.75 -2.50
N THR A 50 -12.33 12.56 -1.92
CA THR A 50 -11.33 11.98 -1.04
C THR A 50 -10.62 10.85 -1.77
N VAL A 51 -9.31 10.78 -1.63
CA VAL A 51 -8.48 9.79 -2.30
C VAL A 51 -7.90 8.86 -1.24
N ARG A 52 -7.86 7.56 -1.58
CA ARG A 52 -7.23 6.55 -0.73
C ARG A 52 -5.73 6.83 -0.66
N GLU A 53 -5.18 6.74 0.53
CA GLU A 53 -3.75 6.91 0.76
C GLU A 53 -2.95 5.82 0.05
N GLY A 54 -1.83 6.20 -0.59
CA GLY A 54 -0.90 5.26 -1.21
C GLY A 54 -1.27 4.75 -2.61
N VAL A 55 -2.44 5.12 -3.17
CA VAL A 55 -2.86 4.63 -4.50
C VAL A 55 -2.42 5.51 -5.67
N MET A 56 -2.17 6.80 -5.42
CA MET A 56 -1.67 7.72 -6.45
C MET A 56 -0.17 7.90 -6.33
N LYS A 57 0.53 7.82 -7.46
CA LYS A 57 1.96 8.12 -7.52
C LYS A 57 2.17 9.62 -7.29
N LYS A 58 3.10 9.98 -6.39
CA LYS A 58 3.54 11.36 -6.23
C LYS A 58 4.35 11.77 -7.44
N GLU A 59 3.89 12.76 -8.18
CA GLU A 59 4.61 13.38 -9.28
C GLU A 59 4.86 14.85 -8.97
N ILE A 60 6.07 15.31 -9.25
CA ILE A 60 6.44 16.71 -9.14
C ILE A 60 6.50 17.26 -10.56
N LEU A 61 5.44 17.97 -10.96
CA LEU A 61 5.34 18.54 -12.30
C LEU A 61 6.18 19.81 -12.43
N ASP A 62 6.28 20.59 -11.36
CA ASP A 62 7.09 21.82 -11.28
C ASP A 62 7.73 21.90 -9.88
N ALA A 63 9.06 21.78 -9.84
CA ALA A 63 9.82 21.82 -8.59
C ALA A 63 9.90 23.25 -7.99
N ASP A 64 9.74 24.26 -8.82
CA ASP A 64 9.85 25.67 -8.43
C ASP A 64 8.49 26.30 -8.10
N TYR A 65 7.39 25.57 -8.29
CA TYR A 65 6.04 26.06 -8.00
C TYR A 65 5.87 26.35 -6.52
N LYS A 66 5.55 27.62 -6.23
CA LYS A 66 5.24 28.12 -4.89
C LYS A 66 3.77 28.52 -4.84
N GLY A 67 2.94 27.63 -4.25
CA GLY A 67 1.55 27.96 -3.99
C GLY A 67 1.40 29.03 -2.91
N GLU A 68 0.35 29.84 -3.00
CA GLU A 68 -0.03 30.76 -1.95
C GLU A 68 -0.60 30.01 -0.75
N VAL A 69 -0.14 30.32 0.46
CA VAL A 69 -0.66 29.76 1.72
C VAL A 69 -1.37 30.87 2.48
N ILE A 70 -2.71 30.87 2.44
CA ILE A 70 -3.53 31.84 3.16
C ILE A 70 -3.92 31.26 4.51
N ARG A 71 -3.55 31.91 5.60
CA ARG A 71 -3.92 31.54 6.97
C ARG A 71 -5.06 32.44 7.45
N HIS A 72 -6.19 31.81 7.74
CA HIS A 72 -7.32 32.49 8.33
C HIS A 72 -7.36 32.32 9.84
N ASP A 73 -7.66 33.38 10.56
CA ASP A 73 -7.94 33.33 11.98
C ASP A 73 -9.37 32.80 12.17
N VAL A 74 -9.48 31.57 12.67
CA VAL A 74 -10.75 30.87 12.84
C VAL A 74 -11.70 31.64 13.77
N ALA A 75 -11.19 32.31 14.80
CA ALA A 75 -11.99 33.09 15.75
C ALA A 75 -12.79 34.23 15.09
N LYS A 76 -12.38 34.71 13.92
CA LYS A 76 -13.11 35.71 13.16
C LYS A 76 -14.37 35.20 12.45
N TYR A 77 -14.43 33.89 12.22
CA TYR A 77 -15.47 33.27 11.41
C TYR A 77 -16.39 32.35 12.22
N VAL A 78 -15.89 31.79 13.32
CA VAL A 78 -16.59 30.84 14.16
C VAL A 78 -16.65 31.39 15.59
N PRO A 79 -17.82 31.88 16.05
CA PRO A 79 -17.98 32.37 17.40
C PRO A 79 -17.84 31.23 18.42
N GLU A 80 -17.45 31.56 19.65
CA GLU A 80 -17.26 30.56 20.72
C GLU A 80 -18.53 29.75 21.02
N THR A 81 -19.71 30.33 20.77
CA THR A 81 -21.00 29.66 20.97
C THR A 81 -21.22 28.45 20.05
N ASP A 82 -20.50 28.39 18.94
CA ASP A 82 -20.61 27.28 17.97
C ASP A 82 -19.74 26.07 18.36
N TYR A 83 -18.85 26.23 19.35
CA TYR A 83 -18.06 25.13 19.90
C TYR A 83 -18.85 24.33 20.92
N VAL A 84 -19.78 23.50 20.44
CA VAL A 84 -20.66 22.66 21.28
C VAL A 84 -19.96 21.39 21.76
N VAL A 85 -18.79 21.06 21.22
CA VAL A 85 -17.98 19.89 21.59
C VAL A 85 -16.56 20.32 21.91
N LYS A 86 -16.04 19.84 23.04
CA LYS A 86 -14.65 20.08 23.47
C LYS A 86 -13.90 18.75 23.46
N VAL A 87 -12.76 18.70 22.79
CA VAL A 87 -11.84 17.57 22.91
C VAL A 87 -11.20 17.61 24.29
N ILE A 88 -11.49 16.58 25.11
CA ILE A 88 -10.97 16.47 26.48
C ILE A 88 -9.60 15.83 26.47
N ASP A 89 -9.42 14.79 25.65
CA ASP A 89 -8.16 14.05 25.51
C ASP A 89 -8.01 13.53 24.08
N ARG A 90 -6.78 13.35 23.65
CA ARG A 90 -6.42 12.75 22.37
C ARG A 90 -5.42 11.63 22.60
N HIS A 91 -5.87 10.40 22.54
CA HIS A 91 -5.00 9.25 22.51
C HIS A 91 -4.52 9.01 21.07
N VAL A 92 -3.23 9.21 20.83
CA VAL A 92 -2.60 8.93 19.54
C VAL A 92 -1.79 7.65 19.69
N GLU A 93 -2.31 6.56 19.17
CA GLU A 93 -1.51 5.36 19.00
C GLU A 93 -0.45 5.62 17.93
N LYS A 94 0.81 5.57 18.32
CA LYS A 94 1.89 5.55 17.34
C LYS A 94 1.81 4.21 16.62
N ALA A 95 1.63 4.24 15.30
CA ALA A 95 1.74 3.04 14.49
C ALA A 95 3.07 2.34 14.82
N LYS A 96 2.98 1.11 15.32
CA LYS A 96 4.15 0.31 15.67
C LYS A 96 5.01 -0.01 14.45
N HIS A 97 4.39 0.00 13.26
CA HIS A 97 5.00 -0.42 12.00
C HIS A 97 4.65 0.57 10.88
N ASN A 98 5.62 0.85 10.03
CA ASN A 98 5.44 1.79 8.91
C ASN A 98 5.34 1.05 7.57
N LEU A 99 4.36 0.16 7.44
CA LEU A 99 4.13 -0.60 6.21
C LEU A 99 3.91 0.29 4.96
N LYS A 100 3.18 1.40 5.13
CA LYS A 100 2.85 2.31 4.00
C LYS A 100 4.06 3.04 3.44
N GLY A 101 5.03 3.37 4.29
CA GLY A 101 6.23 4.11 3.90
C GLY A 101 7.44 3.24 3.63
N ALA A 102 7.35 1.93 3.83
CA ALA A 102 8.46 1.02 3.69
C ALA A 102 8.85 0.84 2.21
N PRO A 103 10.13 0.99 1.85
CA PRO A 103 10.61 0.74 0.50
C PRO A 103 10.62 -0.75 0.13
N ILE A 104 10.71 -1.62 1.13
CA ILE A 104 10.68 -3.09 0.98
C ILE A 104 9.68 -3.65 1.99
N VAL A 105 8.78 -4.49 1.53
CA VAL A 105 7.80 -5.21 2.35
C VAL A 105 7.93 -6.70 2.10
N ILE A 106 8.02 -7.47 3.18
CA ILE A 106 7.99 -8.92 3.16
C ILE A 106 6.70 -9.36 3.84
N ALA A 107 5.84 -10.08 3.13
CA ALA A 107 4.55 -10.47 3.65
C ALA A 107 4.40 -11.98 3.73
N GLY A 108 3.90 -12.45 4.87
CA GLY A 108 3.59 -13.85 5.11
C GLY A 108 2.11 -14.17 4.94
N GLY A 109 1.84 -15.30 4.30
CA GLY A 109 0.51 -15.87 4.15
C GLY A 109 0.23 -17.01 5.13
N TYR A 110 -0.96 -17.61 4.97
CA TYR A 110 -1.31 -18.82 5.70
C TYR A 110 -0.36 -20.00 5.38
N GLY A 111 0.24 -20.00 4.19
CA GLY A 111 1.22 -21.00 3.76
C GLY A 111 2.55 -20.97 4.54
N MET A 112 2.75 -20.02 5.46
CA MET A 112 3.82 -20.06 6.44
C MET A 112 3.68 -21.24 7.43
N GLY A 113 2.45 -21.76 7.63
CA GLY A 113 2.14 -22.96 8.39
C GLY A 113 2.16 -22.78 9.91
N SER A 114 3.00 -21.92 10.45
CA SER A 114 3.07 -21.65 11.89
C SER A 114 3.56 -20.23 12.18
N ARG A 115 3.43 -19.81 13.45
CA ARG A 115 3.98 -18.53 13.92
C ARG A 115 5.50 -18.55 13.92
N GLU A 116 6.11 -19.67 14.28
CA GLU A 116 7.56 -19.85 14.29
C GLU A 116 8.16 -19.67 12.89
N ASN A 117 7.51 -20.24 11.88
CA ASN A 117 7.90 -20.02 10.48
C ASN A 117 7.69 -18.57 10.06
N PHE A 118 6.62 -17.93 10.54
CA PHE A 118 6.36 -16.51 10.26
C PHE A 118 7.46 -15.62 10.85
N ASP A 119 8.03 -15.99 11.99
CA ASP A 119 9.11 -15.25 12.64
C ASP A 119 10.39 -15.19 11.77
N MET A 120 10.62 -16.15 10.87
CA MET A 120 11.73 -16.10 9.89
C MET A 120 11.64 -14.88 8.96
N LEU A 121 10.44 -14.33 8.75
CA LEU A 121 10.27 -13.12 7.94
C LEU A 121 10.88 -11.90 8.62
N PHE A 122 10.87 -11.84 9.96
CA PHE A 122 11.52 -10.76 10.70
C PHE A 122 13.04 -10.82 10.58
N ASP A 123 13.62 -12.03 10.53
CA ASP A 123 15.06 -12.21 10.31
C ASP A 123 15.43 -11.72 8.90
N LEU A 124 14.69 -12.12 7.87
CA LEU A 124 14.91 -11.64 6.52
C LEU A 124 14.69 -10.13 6.41
N ALA A 125 13.65 -9.60 7.08
CA ALA A 125 13.34 -8.18 7.07
C ALA A 125 14.45 -7.33 7.72
N LYS A 126 15.07 -7.85 8.77
CA LYS A 126 16.22 -7.20 9.43
C LYS A 126 17.40 -7.04 8.47
N GLU A 127 17.73 -8.08 7.71
CA GLU A 127 18.82 -8.02 6.74
C GLU A 127 18.52 -7.06 5.59
N LEU A 128 17.30 -7.06 5.08
CA LEU A 128 16.89 -6.23 3.95
C LEU A 128 16.42 -4.81 4.35
N HIS A 129 16.42 -4.47 5.64
CA HIS A 129 15.83 -3.24 6.17
C HIS A 129 14.38 -3.05 5.72
N ALA A 130 13.59 -4.14 5.78
CA ALA A 130 12.23 -4.23 5.31
C ALA A 130 11.22 -4.18 6.46
N GLU A 131 9.96 -3.90 6.14
CA GLU A 131 8.84 -4.10 7.06
C GLU A 131 8.14 -5.43 6.78
N VAL A 132 7.62 -6.06 7.85
CA VAL A 132 6.91 -7.34 7.76
C VAL A 132 5.41 -7.10 7.76
N GLY A 133 4.75 -7.57 6.71
CA GLY A 133 3.30 -7.59 6.57
C GLY A 133 2.72 -9.01 6.61
N ALA A 134 1.40 -9.10 6.61
CA ALA A 134 0.68 -10.36 6.68
C ALA A 134 -0.57 -10.35 5.80
N SER A 135 -0.94 -11.52 5.28
CA SER A 135 -2.27 -11.69 4.72
C SER A 135 -3.32 -11.78 5.83
N ARG A 136 -4.60 -11.52 5.50
CA ARG A 136 -5.69 -11.67 6.45
C ARG A 136 -5.74 -13.08 7.04
N ALA A 137 -5.55 -14.12 6.23
CA ALA A 137 -5.58 -15.50 6.70
C ALA A 137 -4.44 -15.81 7.71
N ALA A 138 -3.27 -15.19 7.56
CA ALA A 138 -2.18 -15.33 8.52
C ALA A 138 -2.49 -14.60 9.85
N VAL A 139 -3.15 -13.44 9.78
CA VAL A 139 -3.63 -12.71 10.96
C VAL A 139 -4.73 -13.49 11.69
N ASP A 140 -5.72 -13.98 10.96
CA ASP A 140 -6.82 -14.80 11.51
C ASP A 140 -6.30 -16.10 12.14
N ALA A 141 -5.18 -16.65 11.64
CA ALA A 141 -4.49 -17.81 12.22
C ALA A 141 -3.57 -17.46 13.40
N GLY A 142 -3.43 -16.19 13.77
CA GLY A 142 -2.62 -15.72 14.88
C GLY A 142 -1.12 -15.68 14.63
N TYR A 143 -0.68 -15.72 13.35
CA TYR A 143 0.75 -15.66 13.00
C TYR A 143 1.29 -14.22 13.12
N ALA A 144 0.45 -13.21 12.88
CA ALA A 144 0.80 -11.81 12.97
C ALA A 144 -0.33 -10.98 13.59
N ASP A 145 0.04 -9.79 14.10
CA ASP A 145 -0.93 -8.83 14.63
C ASP A 145 -1.72 -8.16 13.50
N HIS A 146 -2.93 -7.69 13.82
CA HIS A 146 -3.85 -7.08 12.85
C HIS A 146 -3.31 -5.81 12.18
N ASP A 147 -2.45 -5.06 12.86
CA ASP A 147 -1.81 -3.83 12.35
C ASP A 147 -0.81 -4.11 11.20
N ARG A 148 -0.45 -5.40 10.98
CA ARG A 148 0.37 -5.86 9.87
C ARG A 148 -0.43 -6.36 8.68
N GLN A 149 -1.76 -6.37 8.76
CA GLN A 149 -2.61 -6.90 7.70
C GLN A 149 -2.53 -6.04 6.43
N ILE A 150 -2.19 -6.67 5.30
CA ILE A 150 -2.17 -6.07 3.97
C ILE A 150 -3.37 -6.59 3.17
N GLY A 151 -4.06 -5.69 2.48
CA GLY A 151 -5.20 -6.03 1.63
C GLY A 151 -6.27 -4.96 1.64
N GLN A 152 -7.40 -5.27 1.02
CA GLN A 152 -8.54 -4.36 0.90
C GLN A 152 -9.11 -3.88 2.26
N THR A 153 -9.08 -4.76 3.26
CA THR A 153 -9.55 -4.47 4.63
C THR A 153 -8.43 -4.16 5.60
N GLY A 154 -7.20 -4.13 5.14
CA GLY A 154 -6.01 -3.79 5.90
C GLY A 154 -5.31 -2.56 5.32
N VAL A 155 -3.98 -2.58 5.44
CA VAL A 155 -3.12 -1.53 4.91
C VAL A 155 -2.90 -1.76 3.42
N THR A 156 -3.04 -0.72 2.60
CA THR A 156 -2.58 -0.73 1.20
C THR A 156 -1.15 -0.24 1.18
N VAL A 157 -0.27 -1.00 0.49
CA VAL A 157 1.17 -0.73 0.41
C VAL A 157 1.63 -0.60 -1.03
N ARG A 158 2.69 0.18 -1.24
CA ARG A 158 3.30 0.38 -2.56
C ARG A 158 4.83 0.44 -2.44
N PRO A 159 5.47 -0.64 -1.96
CA PRO A 159 6.91 -0.68 -1.84
C PRO A 159 7.58 -0.77 -3.21
N LYS A 160 8.88 -0.49 -3.25
CA LYS A 160 9.70 -0.77 -4.43
C LYS A 160 9.85 -2.27 -4.66
N LEU A 161 9.91 -3.04 -3.56
CA LEU A 161 10.01 -4.50 -3.58
C LEU A 161 8.99 -5.11 -2.60
N TYR A 162 8.19 -6.02 -3.09
CA TYR A 162 7.26 -6.82 -2.31
C TYR A 162 7.60 -8.29 -2.41
N ILE A 163 7.87 -8.95 -1.29
CA ILE A 163 8.15 -10.39 -1.23
C ILE A 163 6.97 -11.08 -0.56
N ALA A 164 6.24 -11.89 -1.33
CA ALA A 164 5.08 -12.65 -0.86
C ALA A 164 5.49 -14.08 -0.53
N CYS A 165 5.46 -14.47 0.74
CA CYS A 165 5.85 -15.79 1.23
C CYS A 165 4.63 -16.60 1.68
N GLY A 166 4.34 -17.71 0.99
CA GLY A 166 3.21 -18.58 1.33
C GLY A 166 1.85 -17.88 1.23
N ILE A 167 1.69 -16.94 0.30
CA ILE A 167 0.45 -16.20 0.04
C ILE A 167 -0.21 -16.79 -1.20
N SER A 168 -1.51 -17.13 -1.11
CA SER A 168 -2.27 -17.66 -2.25
C SER A 168 -2.57 -16.61 -3.33
N GLY A 169 -2.75 -15.34 -2.94
CA GLY A 169 -3.09 -14.28 -3.88
C GLY A 169 -4.58 -14.10 -4.11
N GLN A 170 -5.38 -14.17 -3.05
CA GLN A 170 -6.78 -13.75 -3.11
C GLN A 170 -6.89 -12.30 -3.54
N ILE A 171 -7.92 -11.98 -4.31
CA ILE A 171 -8.12 -10.65 -4.93
C ILE A 171 -8.10 -9.50 -3.90
N GLN A 172 -8.59 -9.77 -2.68
CA GLN A 172 -8.59 -8.81 -1.60
C GLN A 172 -7.18 -8.49 -1.09
N HIS A 173 -6.27 -9.46 -1.12
CA HIS A 173 -4.87 -9.24 -0.78
C HIS A 173 -4.14 -8.50 -1.91
N ILE A 174 -4.34 -8.96 -3.14
CA ILE A 174 -3.77 -8.36 -4.36
C ILE A 174 -4.12 -6.87 -4.43
N ALA A 175 -5.36 -6.49 -4.18
CA ALA A 175 -5.81 -5.10 -4.17
C ALA A 175 -5.03 -4.18 -3.20
N GLY A 176 -4.39 -4.77 -2.19
CA GLY A 176 -3.56 -4.03 -1.23
C GLY A 176 -2.09 -3.91 -1.60
N MET A 177 -1.58 -4.61 -2.64
CA MET A 177 -0.14 -4.65 -2.94
C MET A 177 0.23 -4.69 -4.42
N GLN A 178 -0.71 -4.84 -5.33
CA GLN A 178 -0.46 -4.98 -6.78
C GLN A 178 0.30 -3.81 -7.41
N GLU A 179 0.26 -2.64 -6.79
CA GLU A 179 0.97 -1.44 -7.25
C GLU A 179 2.43 -1.37 -6.76
N SER A 180 2.97 -2.48 -6.25
CA SER A 180 4.37 -2.59 -5.87
C SER A 180 5.28 -2.53 -7.10
N GLY A 181 6.51 -2.02 -6.94
CA GLY A 181 7.43 -1.87 -8.07
C GLY A 181 7.93 -3.19 -8.63
N ILE A 182 8.29 -4.14 -7.76
CA ILE A 182 8.70 -5.51 -8.08
C ILE A 182 8.00 -6.43 -7.10
N ILE A 183 7.43 -7.52 -7.59
CA ILE A 183 6.75 -8.54 -6.79
C ILE A 183 7.49 -9.87 -6.94
N ILE A 184 7.95 -10.43 -5.82
CA ILE A 184 8.53 -11.76 -5.75
C ILE A 184 7.55 -12.67 -5.00
N SER A 185 7.18 -13.79 -5.60
CA SER A 185 6.38 -14.84 -4.96
C SER A 185 7.27 -16.01 -4.54
N VAL A 186 7.20 -16.40 -3.28
CA VAL A 186 7.77 -17.63 -2.73
C VAL A 186 6.60 -18.54 -2.38
N ASN A 187 6.38 -19.59 -3.16
CA ASN A 187 5.25 -20.47 -3.00
C ASN A 187 5.60 -21.92 -3.42
N ASN A 188 5.02 -22.87 -2.72
CA ASN A 188 5.10 -24.28 -3.09
C ASN A 188 3.96 -24.72 -4.03
N ASP A 189 2.93 -23.89 -4.21
CA ASP A 189 1.85 -24.09 -5.18
C ASP A 189 2.17 -23.29 -6.45
N GLU A 190 2.51 -24.01 -7.53
CA GLU A 190 2.80 -23.42 -8.84
C GLU A 190 1.60 -22.67 -9.43
N ASN A 191 0.38 -23.07 -9.05
CA ASN A 191 -0.88 -22.50 -9.55
C ASN A 191 -1.44 -21.41 -8.64
N ALA A 192 -0.70 -20.97 -7.61
CA ALA A 192 -1.17 -19.91 -6.74
C ALA A 192 -1.44 -18.62 -7.55
N PRO A 193 -2.62 -17.99 -7.41
CA PRO A 193 -2.99 -16.78 -8.16
C PRO A 193 -1.98 -15.62 -8.04
N ILE A 194 -1.23 -15.55 -6.94
CA ILE A 194 -0.19 -14.53 -6.74
C ILE A 194 0.91 -14.64 -7.79
N ASN A 195 1.20 -15.85 -8.30
CA ASN A 195 2.23 -16.09 -9.28
C ASN A 195 1.93 -15.40 -10.63
N ALA A 196 0.65 -15.19 -10.94
CA ALA A 196 0.22 -14.55 -12.18
C ALA A 196 0.54 -13.05 -12.22
N ILE A 197 0.76 -12.42 -11.06
CA ILE A 197 1.09 -10.99 -10.95
C ILE A 197 2.53 -10.75 -10.47
N ALA A 198 3.25 -11.82 -10.11
CA ALA A 198 4.62 -11.72 -9.65
C ALA A 198 5.59 -11.56 -10.83
N ASP A 199 6.58 -10.67 -10.68
CA ASP A 199 7.69 -10.52 -11.64
C ASP A 199 8.66 -11.71 -11.55
N TYR A 200 8.81 -12.29 -10.34
CA TYR A 200 9.63 -13.46 -10.09
C TYR A 200 8.89 -14.46 -9.21
N VAL A 201 8.92 -15.72 -9.61
CA VAL A 201 8.33 -16.83 -8.86
C VAL A 201 9.44 -17.78 -8.42
N ILE A 202 9.54 -18.00 -7.12
CA ILE A 202 10.43 -18.97 -6.51
C ILE A 202 9.59 -20.14 -6.03
N ASN A 203 9.63 -21.27 -6.75
CA ASN A 203 8.92 -22.47 -6.35
C ASN A 203 9.72 -23.20 -5.27
N GLY A 204 9.13 -23.33 -4.09
CA GLY A 204 9.74 -24.00 -2.94
C GLY A 204 9.00 -23.69 -1.65
N THR A 205 9.37 -24.39 -0.59
CA THR A 205 8.83 -24.15 0.74
C THR A 205 9.49 -22.92 1.38
N VAL A 206 8.77 -22.24 2.25
CA VAL A 206 9.28 -21.06 2.94
C VAL A 206 10.48 -21.40 3.83
N GLU A 207 10.47 -22.59 4.43
CA GLU A 207 11.53 -23.11 5.29
C GLU A 207 12.84 -23.35 4.53
N GLU A 208 12.77 -23.65 3.24
CA GLU A 208 13.94 -23.85 2.39
C GLU A 208 14.43 -22.54 1.78
N VAL A 209 13.51 -21.70 1.33
CA VAL A 209 13.81 -20.51 0.53
C VAL A 209 14.30 -19.36 1.41
N ILE A 210 13.59 -19.04 2.50
CA ILE A 210 13.92 -17.87 3.33
C ILE A 210 15.34 -17.94 3.91
N PRO A 211 15.79 -19.08 4.53
CA PRO A 211 17.16 -19.16 5.03
C PRO A 211 18.22 -19.03 3.92
N LYS A 212 17.93 -19.54 2.72
CA LYS A 212 18.82 -19.38 1.56
C LYS A 212 18.90 -17.92 1.12
N MET A 213 17.78 -17.19 1.08
CA MET A 213 17.76 -15.77 0.76
C MET A 213 18.64 -14.97 1.72
N ILE A 214 18.50 -15.18 3.03
CA ILE A 214 19.32 -14.55 4.06
C ILE A 214 20.81 -14.85 3.82
N LYS A 215 21.14 -16.14 3.65
CA LYS A 215 22.52 -16.57 3.42
C LYS A 215 23.15 -15.93 2.18
N TYR A 216 22.45 -15.94 1.05
CA TYR A 216 22.97 -15.39 -0.20
C TYR A 216 23.11 -13.87 -0.15
N TYR A 217 22.16 -13.18 0.48
CA TYR A 217 22.24 -11.74 0.67
C TYR A 217 23.48 -11.36 1.48
N ASN A 218 23.73 -12.04 2.59
CA ASN A 218 24.94 -11.84 3.40
C ASN A 218 26.21 -12.15 2.64
N CYS A 219 26.23 -13.22 1.83
CA CYS A 219 27.39 -13.52 0.98
C CYS A 219 27.67 -12.39 -0.02
N LEU A 220 26.65 -11.80 -0.63
CA LEU A 220 26.80 -10.69 -1.58
C LEU A 220 27.38 -9.43 -0.93
N LEU A 221 26.99 -9.13 0.31
CA LEU A 221 27.52 -8.00 1.07
C LEU A 221 29.02 -8.16 1.36
N TYR A 222 29.48 -9.40 1.64
CA TYR A 222 30.90 -9.68 1.89
C TYR A 222 31.75 -9.75 0.62
N THR A 223 31.16 -10.02 -0.54
CA THR A 223 31.87 -10.13 -1.82
C THR A 223 31.86 -8.83 -2.64
N SER A 224 31.11 -7.82 -2.21
CA SER A 224 31.14 -6.50 -2.83
C SER A 224 32.49 -5.85 -2.56
N PRO A 225 33.28 -5.42 -3.58
CA PRO A 225 34.57 -4.79 -3.37
C PRO A 225 34.38 -3.56 -2.49
N SER A 226 35.19 -3.48 -1.43
CA SER A 226 35.22 -2.31 -0.55
C SER A 226 35.56 -1.07 -1.38
N PRO A 227 34.99 0.11 -1.09
CA PRO A 227 35.40 1.35 -1.74
C PRO A 227 36.91 1.64 -1.68
N ARG A 228 37.64 0.99 -0.74
CA ARG A 228 39.10 1.06 -0.61
C ARG A 228 39.85 0.24 -1.66
N ASP A 229 39.20 -0.72 -2.31
CA ASP A 229 39.84 -1.59 -3.31
C ASP A 229 39.85 -0.94 -4.70
N THR A 230 39.01 0.07 -4.95
CA THR A 230 38.92 0.83 -6.18
C THR A 230 39.94 2.00 -6.28
N GLU A 231 40.60 2.36 -5.17
CA GLU A 231 41.59 3.44 -5.17
C GLU A 231 43.03 2.96 -5.44
N ARG A 232 43.24 1.66 -5.73
CA ARG A 232 44.56 1.05 -5.96
C ARG A 232 44.84 0.53 -7.38
N SER A 233 44.05 0.96 -8.37
CA SER A 233 44.31 0.65 -9.79
C SER A 233 44.50 1.89 -10.65
#